data_94130296c64250281a005bccd699eb43
#
_entry.id   94130296c64250281a005bccd699eb43
#
_cell.length_a   1.000
_cell.length_b   1.000
_cell.length_c   1.000
_cell.angle_alpha   90.00
_cell.angle_beta   90.00
_cell.angle_gamma   90.00
#
_symmetry.space_group_name_H-M   'P 1'
#
loop_
_entity.id
_entity.type
_entity.pdbx_description
1 polymer ?
#
loop_
_entity_poly.entity_id
_entity_poly.type
_entity_poly.pdbx_seq_one_letter_code
_entity_poly.pdbx_strand_id
1 'polypeptide(L)'
;MKAAGYLLVLAFLSTALVHAQITTFKNVVVIFQENRTPDNLFQGLCTTPSACSITPTGKQYNIQTSNWLDKSSPGGVVQPLTVFLANTYDLSHAHSAWVKQCDRNTTGACAMDGASRITCTTHAGATCPTQPQFRYAVGDPTHNPPYTLQPYLDLATQYAWANYMFQTNEGPSFPAHQFIFGATSAPSKTGDAMGIFSAENMVPGKMGAGCIAKSTVTVKLINSAGSETALARIFPCFDHGTLSDLLESKLLTWRYYAAGQNSIWTAPDAISHICGASGQACAGTDFTNNVDFTNPSDVLTDITSCSLKSVTWITPTGQNSDHATSNTGGGPAWVASIVNAIGNSWTQSGNKCDYWGANSPGNETAIFVTWDDWGGWYDHEPPAILAYPQGGYQYGFRVPLIAVSAYTPVQVVNNGRHDFGSILRFIEQNYKIGNLGFADTRCDPSWTPCSSDNLSGFFNYTQTPRTFNTIQAIHGAKYFINDKTPPTDPDDD
;
A
#
# COMPACT_ATOMS: atom_id res chain seq x y z
N MET A 1 -17.52 -74.37 -18.88
CA MET A 1 -16.46 -73.43 -18.35
C MET A 1 -16.97 -72.01 -18.57
N LYS A 2 -17.39 -71.34 -17.49
CA LYS A 2 -17.87 -69.97 -17.50
C LYS A 2 -16.75 -69.08 -16.97
N ALA A 3 -16.21 -68.18 -17.78
CA ALA A 3 -15.25 -67.18 -17.37
C ALA A 3 -15.98 -65.96 -16.80
N ALA A 4 -15.77 -65.65 -15.54
CA ALA A 4 -16.26 -64.46 -14.90
C ALA A 4 -15.23 -63.33 -15.07
N GLY A 5 -15.57 -62.28 -15.82
CA GLY A 5 -14.76 -61.09 -15.95
C GLY A 5 -15.02 -60.14 -14.78
N TYR A 6 -13.98 -59.83 -14.03
CA TYR A 6 -14.02 -58.79 -13.01
C TYR A 6 -13.74 -57.42 -13.64
N LEU A 7 -14.72 -56.54 -13.59
CA LEU A 7 -14.59 -55.14 -13.97
C LEU A 7 -14.02 -54.37 -12.81
N LEU A 8 -12.78 -53.91 -12.93
CA LEU A 8 -12.14 -53.04 -11.94
C LEU A 8 -12.58 -51.59 -12.20
N VAL A 9 -13.47 -51.08 -11.37
CA VAL A 9 -13.85 -49.66 -11.38
C VAL A 9 -12.80 -48.89 -10.59
N LEU A 10 -11.87 -48.19 -11.29
CA LEU A 10 -10.97 -47.22 -10.71
C LEU A 10 -11.76 -45.92 -10.43
N ALA A 11 -12.12 -45.72 -9.17
CA ALA A 11 -12.63 -44.44 -8.69
C ALA A 11 -11.48 -43.43 -8.61
N PHE A 12 -11.42 -42.51 -9.54
CA PHE A 12 -10.57 -41.30 -9.41
C PHE A 12 -11.19 -40.44 -8.31
N LEU A 13 -10.61 -40.47 -7.12
CA LEU A 13 -10.82 -39.40 -6.12
C LEU A 13 -10.08 -38.16 -6.64
N SER A 14 -10.82 -37.29 -7.29
CA SER A 14 -10.37 -35.90 -7.47
C SER A 14 -10.35 -35.26 -6.07
N THR A 15 -9.18 -35.16 -5.46
CA THR A 15 -8.95 -34.26 -4.33
C THR A 15 -9.15 -32.84 -4.85
N ALA A 16 -10.38 -32.33 -4.75
CA ALA A 16 -10.59 -30.90 -4.84
C ALA A 16 -9.75 -30.27 -3.72
N LEU A 17 -8.70 -29.56 -4.09
CA LEU A 17 -8.01 -28.65 -3.19
C LEU A 17 -9.07 -27.65 -2.75
N VAL A 18 -9.68 -27.90 -1.58
CA VAL A 18 -10.49 -26.90 -0.90
C VAL A 18 -9.52 -25.80 -0.53
N HIS A 19 -9.43 -24.77 -1.36
CA HIS A 19 -8.79 -23.53 -0.96
C HIS A 19 -9.54 -23.06 0.27
N ALA A 20 -8.86 -22.95 1.41
CA ALA A 20 -9.43 -22.41 2.61
C ALA A 20 -10.02 -21.05 2.25
N GLN A 21 -11.34 -20.93 2.28
CA GLN A 21 -12.01 -19.67 1.99
C GLN A 21 -11.64 -18.69 3.09
N ILE A 22 -11.09 -17.54 2.70
CA ILE A 22 -10.89 -16.40 3.57
C ILE A 22 -12.30 -15.94 3.97
N THR A 23 -12.73 -16.21 5.18
CA THR A 23 -14.03 -15.74 5.71
C THR A 23 -13.93 -15.56 7.21
N THR A 24 -12.73 -15.32 7.67
CA THR A 24 -12.37 -15.40 9.10
C THR A 24 -12.39 -14.03 9.77
N PHE A 25 -12.07 -12.97 9.02
CA PHE A 25 -11.87 -11.67 9.64
C PHE A 25 -13.16 -10.85 9.69
N LYS A 26 -13.49 -10.37 10.88
CA LYS A 26 -14.61 -9.45 11.08
C LYS A 26 -14.28 -8.04 10.61
N ASN A 27 -13.02 -7.63 10.79
CA ASN A 27 -12.53 -6.33 10.38
C ASN A 27 -11.28 -6.48 9.50
N VAL A 28 -11.16 -5.62 8.50
CA VAL A 28 -9.92 -5.45 7.71
C VAL A 28 -9.50 -4.00 7.78
N VAL A 29 -8.26 -3.77 8.18
CA VAL A 29 -7.67 -2.44 8.31
C VAL A 29 -6.51 -2.33 7.33
N VAL A 30 -6.51 -1.29 6.50
CA VAL A 30 -5.43 -1.01 5.55
C VAL A 30 -4.82 0.33 5.93
N ILE A 31 -3.57 0.31 6.36
CA ILE A 31 -2.81 1.49 6.75
C ILE A 31 -1.84 1.81 5.62
N PHE A 32 -1.94 3.02 5.08
CA PHE A 32 -1.01 3.52 4.10
C PHE A 32 0.07 4.33 4.78
N GLN A 33 1.27 4.21 4.24
CA GLN A 33 2.39 5.10 4.43
C GLN A 33 2.84 5.59 3.06
N GLU A 34 3.78 6.51 3.03
CA GLU A 34 4.11 7.27 1.84
C GLU A 34 5.55 7.05 1.39
N ASN A 35 5.69 6.79 0.10
CA ASN A 35 6.89 7.04 -0.68
C ASN A 35 8.15 6.28 -0.26
N ARG A 36 8.08 4.94 -0.08
CA ARG A 36 9.28 4.14 0.24
C ARG A 36 9.30 2.78 -0.47
N THR A 37 10.53 2.34 -0.76
CA THR A 37 10.78 0.98 -1.28
C THR A 37 11.31 0.05 -0.17
N PRO A 38 11.23 -1.28 -0.36
CA PRO A 38 11.90 -2.23 0.53
C PRO A 38 13.40 -1.97 0.69
N ASP A 39 14.11 -1.70 -0.40
CA ASP A 39 15.55 -1.43 -0.35
C ASP A 39 15.89 -0.12 0.35
N ASN A 40 15.02 0.88 0.26
CA ASN A 40 15.22 2.15 0.96
C ASN A 40 14.93 2.03 2.46
N LEU A 41 13.83 1.38 2.86
CA LEU A 41 13.33 1.52 4.24
C LEU A 41 13.70 0.35 5.15
N PHE A 42 13.90 -0.86 4.63
CA PHE A 42 13.97 -2.08 5.44
C PHE A 42 15.36 -2.74 5.50
N GLN A 43 16.43 -2.00 5.24
CA GLN A 43 17.82 -2.49 5.40
C GLN A 43 18.08 -3.08 6.80
N GLY A 44 17.38 -2.60 7.83
CA GLY A 44 17.47 -3.11 9.19
C GLY A 44 17.04 -4.56 9.38
N LEU A 45 16.35 -5.17 8.42
CA LEU A 45 16.05 -6.61 8.42
C LEU A 45 17.28 -7.47 8.07
N CYS A 46 18.30 -6.89 7.47
CA CYS A 46 19.52 -7.58 7.01
C CYS A 46 20.56 -7.69 8.12
N THR A 47 20.17 -8.21 9.28
CA THR A 47 21.03 -8.28 10.49
C THR A 47 22.17 -9.27 10.39
N THR A 48 22.09 -10.22 9.47
CA THR A 48 23.16 -11.18 9.13
C THR A 48 23.32 -11.27 7.61
N PRO A 49 24.49 -11.65 7.07
CA PRO A 49 24.67 -11.79 5.63
C PRO A 49 23.70 -12.75 4.95
N SER A 50 23.14 -13.70 5.69
CA SER A 50 22.17 -14.69 5.18
C SER A 50 20.71 -14.26 5.35
N ALA A 51 20.41 -13.16 6.04
CA ALA A 51 19.03 -12.71 6.27
C ALA A 51 18.40 -12.10 5.02
N CYS A 52 19.20 -11.49 4.15
CA CYS A 52 18.74 -10.85 2.90
C CYS A 52 19.42 -11.45 1.67
N SER A 53 18.70 -11.42 0.55
CA SER A 53 19.20 -11.86 -0.76
C SER A 53 18.38 -11.22 -1.87
N ILE A 54 18.99 -10.91 -3.01
CA ILE A 54 18.29 -10.48 -4.23
C ILE A 54 17.64 -11.66 -4.99
N THR A 55 17.92 -12.89 -4.55
CA THR A 55 17.26 -14.12 -5.01
C THR A 55 16.86 -14.95 -3.79
N PRO A 56 15.90 -14.44 -3.00
CA PRO A 56 15.61 -15.00 -1.69
C PRO A 56 15.06 -16.42 -1.77
N THR A 57 15.46 -17.23 -0.79
CA THR A 57 14.93 -18.56 -0.57
C THR A 57 14.44 -18.70 0.87
N GLY A 58 13.35 -19.45 1.05
CA GLY A 58 12.79 -19.68 2.39
C GLY A 58 12.35 -18.38 3.07
N LYS A 59 12.98 -18.03 4.17
CA LYS A 59 12.66 -16.84 4.99
C LYS A 59 13.62 -15.66 4.77
N GLN A 60 14.39 -15.66 3.69
CA GLN A 60 15.25 -14.52 3.36
C GLN A 60 14.41 -13.34 2.85
N TYR A 61 14.77 -12.14 3.28
CA TYR A 61 14.17 -10.91 2.79
C TYR A 61 14.77 -10.51 1.44
N ASN A 62 13.93 -10.13 0.48
CA ASN A 62 14.38 -9.64 -0.82
C ASN A 62 14.80 -8.17 -0.72
N ILE A 63 16.02 -7.94 -0.19
CA ILE A 63 16.59 -6.61 0.03
C ILE A 63 18.04 -6.61 -0.45
N GLN A 64 18.38 -5.65 -1.31
CA GLN A 64 19.74 -5.44 -1.79
C GLN A 64 20.49 -4.49 -0.86
N THR A 65 21.59 -4.97 -0.27
CA THR A 65 22.37 -4.21 0.72
C THR A 65 23.58 -3.49 0.13
N SER A 66 23.98 -3.80 -1.11
CA SER A 66 25.16 -3.24 -1.76
C SER A 66 25.07 -3.34 -3.28
N ASN A 67 25.96 -2.62 -3.98
CA ASN A 67 26.07 -2.66 -5.44
C ASN A 67 24.75 -2.36 -6.16
N TRP A 68 24.06 -1.30 -5.74
CA TRP A 68 22.84 -0.82 -6.40
C TRP A 68 23.12 -0.39 -7.83
N LEU A 69 22.29 -0.80 -8.77
CA LEU A 69 22.52 -0.57 -10.20
C LEU A 69 22.41 0.91 -10.56
N ASP A 70 23.40 1.42 -11.30
CA ASP A 70 23.37 2.75 -11.90
C ASP A 70 24.28 2.77 -13.13
N LYS A 71 23.69 2.81 -14.32
CA LYS A 71 24.44 2.82 -15.57
C LYS A 71 25.33 4.04 -15.78
N SER A 72 25.09 5.13 -15.04
CA SER A 72 25.90 6.35 -15.13
C SER A 72 27.13 6.33 -14.22
N SER A 73 27.20 5.38 -13.29
CA SER A 73 28.33 5.24 -12.37
C SER A 73 29.45 4.36 -12.94
N PRO A 74 30.71 4.64 -12.58
CA PRO A 74 31.82 3.77 -12.96
C PRO A 74 31.59 2.34 -12.45
N GLY A 75 31.65 1.38 -13.36
CA GLY A 75 31.39 -0.03 -13.05
C GLY A 75 29.89 -0.41 -12.97
N GLY A 76 28.98 0.54 -13.27
CA GLY A 76 27.54 0.26 -13.36
C GLY A 76 26.83 0.11 -12.02
N VAL A 77 27.50 0.41 -10.89
CA VAL A 77 26.96 0.23 -9.55
C VAL A 77 27.31 1.36 -8.60
N VAL A 78 26.49 1.54 -7.57
CA VAL A 78 26.68 2.51 -6.48
C VAL A 78 26.58 1.78 -5.14
N GLN A 79 27.39 2.16 -4.17
CA GLN A 79 27.22 1.72 -2.80
C GLN A 79 26.20 2.62 -2.09
N PRO A 80 25.12 2.06 -1.51
CA PRO A 80 24.12 2.86 -0.85
C PRO A 80 24.67 3.55 0.40
N LEU A 81 24.17 4.77 0.65
CA LEU A 81 24.49 5.56 1.83
C LEU A 81 23.26 5.70 2.72
N THR A 82 23.46 6.11 3.97
CA THR A 82 22.36 6.36 4.89
C THR A 82 21.72 7.73 4.68
N VAL A 83 20.43 7.83 5.06
CA VAL A 83 19.70 9.08 5.24
C VAL A 83 18.75 8.91 6.44
N PHE A 84 18.51 9.98 7.20
CA PHE A 84 17.45 9.93 8.20
C PHE A 84 16.09 9.78 7.52
N LEU A 85 15.14 9.06 8.15
CA LEU A 85 13.77 8.95 7.65
C LEU A 85 13.18 10.36 7.43
N ALA A 86 13.29 11.24 8.43
CA ALA A 86 12.98 12.66 8.31
C ALA A 86 14.13 13.40 7.62
N ASN A 87 14.10 13.45 6.31
CA ASN A 87 15.12 14.08 5.49
C ASN A 87 14.64 15.43 4.90
N THR A 88 15.57 16.24 4.40
CA THR A 88 15.34 17.62 3.94
C THR A 88 15.24 17.76 2.43
N TYR A 89 15.23 16.68 1.70
CA TYR A 89 15.08 16.67 0.24
C TYR A 89 14.08 15.60 -0.18
N ASP A 90 13.52 15.79 -1.34
CA ASP A 90 12.61 14.87 -1.97
C ASP A 90 13.09 14.45 -3.35
N LEU A 91 12.54 13.36 -3.87
CA LEU A 91 12.86 12.82 -5.18
C LEU A 91 11.58 12.82 -6.03
N SER A 92 11.68 13.28 -7.26
CA SER A 92 10.55 13.19 -8.16
C SER A 92 10.11 11.73 -8.33
N HIS A 93 8.85 11.48 -8.10
CA HIS A 93 8.20 10.18 -8.29
C HIS A 93 7.01 10.27 -9.26
N ALA A 94 6.97 11.34 -10.05
CA ALA A 94 6.11 11.46 -11.22
C ALA A 94 6.28 10.27 -12.18
N HIS A 95 5.29 9.99 -13.04
CA HIS A 95 5.41 8.94 -14.05
C HIS A 95 6.68 9.07 -14.92
N SER A 96 7.06 10.29 -15.24
CA SER A 96 8.32 10.54 -15.98
C SER A 96 9.59 10.12 -15.22
N ALA A 97 9.56 10.15 -13.89
CA ALA A 97 10.63 9.64 -13.03
C ALA A 97 10.63 8.10 -12.99
N TRP A 98 9.45 7.49 -12.94
CA TRP A 98 9.31 6.05 -13.07
C TRP A 98 9.92 5.54 -14.38
N VAL A 99 9.61 6.18 -15.52
CA VAL A 99 10.18 5.82 -16.84
C VAL A 99 11.71 5.93 -16.83
N LYS A 100 12.27 6.95 -16.19
CA LYS A 100 13.73 7.14 -16.08
C LYS A 100 14.38 6.03 -15.25
N GLN A 101 13.82 5.71 -14.09
CA GLN A 101 14.37 4.69 -13.19
C GLN A 101 14.25 3.30 -13.78
N CYS A 102 13.09 2.97 -14.36
CA CYS A 102 12.84 1.71 -15.05
C CYS A 102 13.88 1.45 -16.15
N ASP A 103 14.18 2.47 -16.96
CA ASP A 103 15.13 2.38 -18.07
C ASP A 103 14.94 1.13 -18.90
N ARG A 104 13.79 1.04 -19.58
CA ARG A 104 13.37 -0.16 -20.30
C ARG A 104 14.45 -0.66 -21.26
N ASN A 105 14.79 -1.91 -21.15
CA ASN A 105 15.71 -2.60 -22.05
C ASN A 105 15.01 -2.93 -23.40
N THR A 106 15.74 -3.57 -24.30
CA THR A 106 15.22 -3.93 -25.65
C THR A 106 14.08 -4.96 -25.62
N THR A 107 13.86 -5.65 -24.53
CA THR A 107 12.74 -6.58 -24.31
C THR A 107 11.51 -5.91 -23.68
N GLY A 108 11.62 -4.63 -23.33
CA GLY A 108 10.57 -3.87 -22.66
C GLY A 108 10.57 -3.98 -21.14
N ALA A 109 11.41 -4.83 -20.56
CA ALA A 109 11.55 -4.96 -19.10
C ALA A 109 12.38 -3.82 -18.51
N CYS A 110 12.13 -3.46 -17.24
CA CYS A 110 12.95 -2.50 -16.52
C CYS A 110 14.37 -3.04 -16.28
N ALA A 111 15.38 -2.24 -16.59
CA ALA A 111 16.77 -2.54 -16.26
C ALA A 111 17.13 -2.12 -14.81
N MET A 112 16.33 -1.27 -14.19
CA MET A 112 16.49 -0.75 -12.82
C MET A 112 17.81 0.01 -12.59
N ASP A 113 18.42 0.56 -13.62
CA ASP A 113 19.75 1.20 -13.57
C ASP A 113 19.72 2.70 -13.89
N GLY A 114 18.53 3.30 -13.94
CA GLY A 114 18.34 4.68 -14.32
C GLY A 114 17.99 5.65 -13.17
N ALA A 115 18.05 5.24 -11.92
CA ALA A 115 17.63 6.04 -10.76
C ALA A 115 18.39 7.37 -10.64
N SER A 116 19.67 7.43 -11.01
CA SER A 116 20.46 8.68 -11.02
C SER A 116 19.90 9.82 -11.88
N ARG A 117 18.98 9.50 -12.78
CA ARG A 117 18.32 10.49 -13.67
C ARG A 117 17.10 11.17 -13.04
N ILE A 118 16.67 10.71 -11.85
CA ILE A 118 15.54 11.28 -11.13
C ILE A 118 15.97 12.63 -10.52
N THR A 119 15.11 13.61 -10.65
CA THR A 119 15.35 14.95 -10.09
C THR A 119 15.19 14.90 -8.57
N CYS A 120 16.11 15.54 -7.88
CA CYS A 120 16.02 15.82 -6.46
C CYS A 120 15.59 17.27 -6.26
N THR A 121 14.68 17.51 -5.33
CA THR A 121 14.19 18.82 -4.90
C THR A 121 14.47 19.05 -3.41
N THR A 122 14.50 20.28 -2.96
CA THR A 122 14.77 20.60 -1.55
C THR A 122 13.86 21.72 -1.07
N HIS A 123 13.56 21.71 0.22
CA HIS A 123 12.88 22.81 0.87
C HIS A 123 13.85 23.73 1.65
N ALA A 124 13.46 25.00 1.80
CA ALA A 124 14.07 25.96 2.73
C ALA A 124 15.61 26.11 2.68
N GLY A 125 16.21 26.12 1.48
CA GLY A 125 17.65 26.38 1.31
C GLY A 125 18.55 25.17 1.60
N ALA A 126 18.00 23.98 1.80
CA ALA A 126 18.76 22.74 1.81
C ALA A 126 19.36 22.45 0.43
N THR A 127 20.31 21.56 0.34
CA THR A 127 20.91 21.09 -0.92
C THR A 127 20.74 19.60 -1.07
N CYS A 128 20.47 19.14 -2.28
CA CYS A 128 20.47 17.72 -2.57
C CYS A 128 21.85 17.13 -2.29
N PRO A 129 21.92 16.02 -1.55
CA PRO A 129 23.18 15.33 -1.34
C PRO A 129 23.67 14.67 -2.64
N THR A 130 24.93 14.25 -2.65
CA THR A 130 25.41 13.39 -3.74
C THR A 130 24.68 12.08 -3.75
N GLN A 131 24.28 11.60 -4.94
CA GLN A 131 23.57 10.33 -5.12
C GLN A 131 22.32 10.20 -4.22
N PRO A 132 21.38 11.17 -4.30
CA PRO A 132 20.26 11.24 -3.38
C PRO A 132 19.31 10.04 -3.49
N GLN A 133 19.20 9.40 -4.66
CA GLN A 133 18.34 8.24 -4.92
C GLN A 133 18.87 6.95 -4.30
N PHE A 134 20.21 6.87 -4.09
CA PHE A 134 20.91 5.66 -3.62
C PHE A 134 21.17 5.73 -2.11
N ARG A 135 20.10 5.96 -1.35
CA ARG A 135 20.17 6.04 0.10
C ARG A 135 19.12 5.16 0.75
N TYR A 136 19.45 4.60 1.90
CA TYR A 136 18.51 3.88 2.73
C TYR A 136 18.25 4.61 4.05
N ALA A 137 17.00 4.52 4.51
CA ALA A 137 16.54 5.22 5.69
C ALA A 137 17.10 4.61 6.99
N VAL A 138 17.44 5.48 7.93
CA VAL A 138 17.76 5.14 9.31
C VAL A 138 16.99 6.05 10.27
N GLY A 139 16.84 5.62 11.50
CA GLY A 139 16.29 6.46 12.56
C GLY A 139 17.22 7.62 12.90
N ASP A 140 16.68 8.67 13.50
CA ASP A 140 17.47 9.81 13.98
C ASP A 140 17.83 9.65 15.46
N PRO A 141 19.08 9.30 15.79
CA PRO A 141 19.53 9.13 17.17
C PRO A 141 19.73 10.47 17.90
N THR A 142 19.70 11.60 17.19
CA THR A 142 19.90 12.93 17.76
C THR A 142 18.61 13.54 18.28
N HIS A 143 17.46 13.02 17.84
CA HIS A 143 16.16 13.42 18.37
C HIS A 143 15.99 12.95 19.82
N ASN A 144 15.20 13.64 20.64
CA ASN A 144 14.96 13.28 22.04
C ASN A 144 13.43 13.16 22.32
N PRO A 145 12.91 11.94 22.54
CA PRO A 145 13.57 10.62 22.43
C PRO A 145 13.98 10.28 20.99
N PRO A 146 15.00 9.42 20.79
CA PRO A 146 15.46 9.06 19.46
C PRO A 146 14.38 8.44 18.59
N TYR A 147 14.23 8.92 17.37
CA TYR A 147 13.38 8.25 16.37
C TYR A 147 14.04 6.97 15.86
N THR A 148 13.25 5.97 15.58
CA THR A 148 13.73 4.64 15.16
C THR A 148 12.79 3.98 14.17
N LEU A 149 13.34 3.16 13.28
CA LEU A 149 12.58 2.29 12.38
C LEU A 149 12.15 0.98 13.07
N GLN A 150 12.57 0.76 14.33
CA GLN A 150 12.35 -0.52 15.03
C GLN A 150 10.89 -1.00 15.03
N PRO A 151 9.86 -0.14 15.17
CA PRO A 151 8.48 -0.60 15.10
C PRO A 151 8.12 -1.29 13.78
N TYR A 152 8.62 -0.81 12.64
CA TYR A 152 8.42 -1.47 11.34
C TYR A 152 9.16 -2.81 11.26
N LEU A 153 10.42 -2.84 11.74
CA LEU A 153 11.22 -4.06 11.76
C LEU A 153 10.58 -5.12 12.68
N ASP A 154 10.06 -4.71 13.81
CA ASP A 154 9.34 -5.59 14.75
C ASP A 154 8.07 -6.16 14.10
N LEU A 155 7.28 -5.34 13.41
CA LEU A 155 6.11 -5.80 12.68
C LEU A 155 6.48 -6.81 11.60
N ALA A 156 7.50 -6.52 10.78
CA ALA A 156 7.94 -7.40 9.70
C ALA A 156 8.51 -8.74 10.22
N THR A 157 9.18 -8.74 11.38
CA THR A 157 9.80 -9.94 11.95
C THR A 157 8.87 -10.74 12.85
N GLN A 158 7.93 -10.09 13.55
CA GLN A 158 6.99 -10.77 14.43
C GLN A 158 5.75 -11.28 13.70
N TYR A 159 5.45 -10.73 12.53
CA TYR A 159 4.28 -11.09 11.70
C TYR A 159 4.73 -11.49 10.29
N ALA A 160 4.06 -10.99 9.26
CA ALA A 160 4.33 -11.39 7.89
C ALA A 160 4.85 -10.23 7.04
N TRP A 161 5.83 -10.53 6.20
CA TRP A 161 6.47 -9.67 5.23
C TRP A 161 6.28 -10.19 3.81
N ALA A 162 6.03 -9.31 2.84
CA ALA A 162 6.02 -9.62 1.41
C ALA A 162 7.35 -9.25 0.75
N ASN A 163 7.99 -10.20 0.10
CA ASN A 163 9.20 -9.93 -0.68
C ASN A 163 8.92 -9.24 -2.02
N TYR A 164 7.69 -9.37 -2.54
CA TYR A 164 7.32 -8.91 -3.87
C TYR A 164 5.92 -8.26 -3.85
N MET A 165 5.80 -7.12 -3.18
CA MET A 165 4.64 -6.25 -3.27
C MET A 165 4.96 -5.09 -4.21
N PHE A 166 4.12 -4.84 -5.20
CA PHE A 166 4.29 -3.79 -6.19
C PHE A 166 3.13 -2.79 -6.11
N GLN A 167 3.42 -1.50 -6.27
CA GLN A 167 2.36 -0.55 -6.54
C GLN A 167 1.71 -0.88 -7.91
N THR A 168 0.41 -0.65 -8.04
CA THR A 168 -0.33 -1.03 -9.26
C THR A 168 -0.24 0.03 -10.36
N ASN A 169 0.26 1.22 -10.04
CA ASN A 169 0.41 2.35 -10.95
C ASN A 169 1.88 2.65 -11.27
N GLU A 170 2.13 3.28 -12.41
CA GLU A 170 3.46 3.75 -12.83
C GLU A 170 3.65 5.24 -12.49
N GLY A 171 3.22 5.68 -11.33
CA GLY A 171 3.24 7.09 -10.97
C GLY A 171 3.06 7.36 -9.49
N PRO A 172 2.79 8.61 -9.12
CA PRO A 172 2.78 9.08 -7.74
C PRO A 172 1.50 8.75 -6.98
N SER A 173 1.30 9.44 -5.85
CA SER A 173 0.30 9.13 -4.83
C SER A 173 -1.15 9.18 -5.31
N PHE A 174 -1.56 10.19 -6.10
CA PHE A 174 -2.97 10.30 -6.51
C PHE A 174 -3.48 9.03 -7.22
N PRO A 175 -2.84 8.52 -8.30
CA PRO A 175 -3.28 7.27 -8.90
C PRO A 175 -3.14 6.06 -7.97
N ALA A 176 -2.12 6.01 -7.09
CA ALA A 176 -1.95 4.92 -6.15
C ALA A 176 -3.14 4.79 -5.20
N HIS A 177 -3.57 5.89 -4.59
CA HIS A 177 -4.73 5.91 -3.70
C HIS A 177 -6.03 5.54 -4.43
N GLN A 178 -6.19 5.87 -5.72
CA GLN A 178 -7.34 5.41 -6.51
C GLN A 178 -7.33 3.87 -6.69
N PHE A 179 -6.17 3.26 -6.98
CA PHE A 179 -6.04 1.81 -7.07
C PHE A 179 -6.37 1.10 -5.74
N ILE A 180 -5.89 1.65 -4.63
CA ILE A 180 -6.08 1.08 -3.30
C ILE A 180 -7.54 1.11 -2.84
N PHE A 181 -8.33 2.05 -3.31
CA PHE A 181 -9.74 2.22 -2.94
C PHE A 181 -10.71 1.64 -3.96
N GLY A 182 -10.40 1.81 -5.25
CA GLY A 182 -11.28 1.45 -6.36
C GLY A 182 -10.71 0.44 -7.34
N ALA A 183 -9.53 -0.14 -7.08
CA ALA A 183 -8.83 -1.07 -7.97
C ALA A 183 -8.48 -0.50 -9.35
N THR A 184 -8.65 0.80 -9.57
CA THR A 184 -8.31 1.47 -10.84
C THR A 184 -8.10 2.96 -10.62
N SER A 185 -7.17 3.56 -11.35
CA SER A 185 -7.04 5.00 -11.49
C SER A 185 -7.60 5.54 -12.81
N ALA A 186 -8.39 4.72 -13.50
CA ALA A 186 -9.03 5.13 -14.74
C ALA A 186 -10.18 6.11 -14.47
N PRO A 187 -10.42 7.07 -15.38
CA PRO A 187 -11.52 8.03 -15.22
C PRO A 187 -12.91 7.39 -15.22
N SER A 188 -13.01 6.19 -15.78
CA SER A 188 -14.26 5.44 -15.91
C SER A 188 -13.99 3.95 -16.17
N LYS A 189 -15.03 3.13 -16.02
CA LYS A 189 -14.98 1.69 -16.38
C LYS A 189 -14.55 1.47 -17.83
N THR A 190 -14.98 2.33 -18.75
CA THR A 190 -14.56 2.25 -20.17
C THR A 190 -13.09 2.61 -20.32
N GLY A 191 -12.61 3.62 -19.59
CA GLY A 191 -11.20 3.99 -19.56
C GLY A 191 -10.33 2.82 -19.09
N ASP A 192 -10.71 2.16 -18.00
CA ASP A 192 -10.01 0.97 -17.49
C ASP A 192 -9.94 -0.15 -18.57
N ALA A 193 -11.06 -0.48 -19.19
CA ALA A 193 -11.12 -1.50 -20.23
C ALA A 193 -10.26 -1.16 -21.46
N MET A 194 -9.97 0.12 -21.69
CA MET A 194 -9.10 0.61 -22.77
C MET A 194 -7.63 0.76 -22.31
N GLY A 195 -7.31 0.49 -21.05
CA GLY A 195 -5.97 0.68 -20.49
C GLY A 195 -5.57 2.17 -20.36
N ILE A 196 -6.54 3.03 -20.07
CA ILE A 196 -6.34 4.48 -19.87
C ILE A 196 -6.46 4.80 -18.39
N PHE A 197 -5.35 5.25 -17.77
CA PHE A 197 -5.26 5.48 -16.34
C PHE A 197 -4.76 6.89 -16.03
N SER A 198 -5.10 7.45 -14.87
CA SER A 198 -4.36 8.59 -14.38
C SER A 198 -2.96 8.14 -13.97
N ALA A 199 -1.95 8.98 -14.28
CA ALA A 199 -0.55 8.63 -14.12
C ALA A 199 0.21 9.61 -13.25
N GLU A 200 -0.40 10.74 -12.93
CA GLU A 200 0.26 11.86 -12.26
C GLU A 200 -0.62 12.42 -11.16
N ASN A 201 0.00 13.17 -10.27
CA ASN A 201 -0.72 14.06 -9.38
C ASN A 201 -1.40 15.19 -10.19
N MET A 202 -2.32 15.87 -9.56
CA MET A 202 -3.05 16.96 -10.18
C MET A 202 -2.18 18.19 -10.34
N VAL A 203 -2.40 18.95 -11.41
CA VAL A 203 -1.65 20.17 -11.70
C VAL A 203 -2.61 21.35 -11.96
N PRO A 204 -2.46 22.47 -11.26
CA PRO A 204 -1.59 22.73 -10.11
C PRO A 204 -2.13 22.05 -8.83
N GLY A 205 -1.26 21.33 -8.11
CA GLY A 205 -1.64 20.52 -6.96
C GLY A 205 -2.30 21.32 -5.83
N LYS A 206 -1.73 22.46 -5.46
CA LYS A 206 -2.20 23.29 -4.31
C LYS A 206 -3.59 23.95 -4.48
N MET A 207 -4.39 23.53 -5.44
CA MET A 207 -5.72 24.08 -5.73
C MET A 207 -6.86 23.10 -5.45
N GLY A 208 -6.65 22.15 -4.57
CA GLY A 208 -7.59 21.11 -4.18
C GLY A 208 -7.45 19.85 -5.03
N ALA A 209 -8.02 18.77 -4.53
CA ALA A 209 -7.97 17.45 -5.14
C ALA A 209 -9.38 16.96 -5.52
N GLY A 210 -9.43 15.94 -6.37
CA GLY A 210 -10.67 15.26 -6.70
C GLY A 210 -11.74 16.14 -7.32
N CYS A 211 -12.99 15.80 -7.04
CA CYS A 211 -14.18 16.46 -7.59
C CYS A 211 -14.39 17.89 -7.08
N ILE A 212 -13.71 18.28 -6.02
CA ILE A 212 -13.80 19.62 -5.40
C ILE A 212 -12.62 20.54 -5.77
N ALA A 213 -11.71 20.03 -6.59
CA ALA A 213 -10.63 20.85 -7.13
C ALA A 213 -11.16 22.05 -7.94
N LYS A 214 -10.37 23.11 -8.05
CA LYS A 214 -10.72 24.21 -8.95
C LYS A 214 -10.79 23.72 -10.40
N SER A 215 -11.67 24.29 -11.19
CA SER A 215 -11.92 23.88 -12.58
C SER A 215 -10.70 23.94 -13.51
N THR A 216 -9.64 24.61 -13.09
CA THR A 216 -8.36 24.69 -13.82
C THR A 216 -7.42 23.54 -13.50
N VAL A 217 -7.70 22.77 -12.46
CA VAL A 217 -6.89 21.61 -12.06
C VAL A 217 -7.16 20.46 -13.03
N THR A 218 -6.11 19.80 -13.43
CA THR A 218 -6.20 18.66 -14.34
C THR A 218 -5.21 17.58 -13.95
N VAL A 219 -5.51 16.35 -14.32
CA VAL A 219 -4.63 15.18 -14.18
C VAL A 219 -4.28 14.66 -15.58
N LYS A 220 -3.02 14.23 -15.75
CA LYS A 220 -2.58 13.56 -16.97
C LYS A 220 -3.01 12.09 -16.97
N LEU A 221 -3.24 11.58 -18.17
CA LEU A 221 -3.55 10.17 -18.40
C LEU A 221 -2.40 9.48 -19.13
N ILE A 222 -2.24 8.20 -18.91
CA ILE A 222 -1.44 7.29 -19.74
C ILE A 222 -2.36 6.33 -20.49
N ASN A 223 -1.88 5.88 -21.63
CA ASN A 223 -2.53 4.82 -22.40
C ASN A 223 -1.95 3.44 -22.08
N SER A 224 -2.49 2.39 -22.69
CA SER A 224 -2.04 1.00 -22.50
C SER A 224 -0.58 0.73 -22.89
N ALA A 225 0.09 1.66 -23.58
CA ALA A 225 1.51 1.59 -23.89
C ALA A 225 2.39 2.35 -22.86
N GLY A 226 1.82 2.88 -21.79
CA GLY A 226 2.54 3.67 -20.78
C GLY A 226 2.97 5.05 -21.29
N SER A 227 2.23 5.64 -22.23
CA SER A 227 2.57 6.95 -22.82
C SER A 227 1.57 8.03 -22.42
N GLU A 228 2.08 9.16 -21.92
CA GLU A 228 1.31 10.37 -21.66
C GLU A 228 1.12 11.26 -22.87
N THR A 229 1.97 11.14 -23.89
CA THR A 229 2.12 12.15 -24.96
C THR A 229 0.92 12.33 -25.88
N ALA A 230 0.01 11.36 -25.93
CA ALA A 230 -1.13 11.34 -26.84
C ALA A 230 -2.47 11.66 -26.14
N LEU A 231 -2.49 11.86 -24.83
CA LEU A 231 -3.72 11.98 -24.08
C LEU A 231 -3.95 13.39 -23.53
N ALA A 232 -5.20 13.81 -23.60
CA ALA A 232 -5.62 15.08 -23.01
C ALA A 232 -5.56 14.99 -21.49
N ARG A 233 -5.34 16.14 -20.86
CA ARG A 233 -5.56 16.32 -19.42
C ARG A 233 -7.05 16.38 -19.14
N ILE A 234 -7.49 15.76 -18.06
CA ILE A 234 -8.88 15.77 -17.63
C ILE A 234 -9.02 16.35 -16.23
N PHE A 235 -10.22 16.78 -15.88
CA PHE A 235 -10.57 17.15 -14.52
C PHE A 235 -10.56 15.90 -13.62
N PRO A 236 -9.99 15.96 -12.40
CA PRO A 236 -9.73 14.77 -11.57
C PRO A 236 -10.99 14.28 -10.81
N CYS A 237 -12.12 14.16 -11.47
CA CYS A 237 -13.34 13.63 -10.89
C CYS A 237 -13.83 12.45 -11.73
N PHE A 238 -13.70 11.26 -11.20
CA PHE A 238 -13.87 10.00 -11.88
C PHE A 238 -15.22 9.36 -11.57
N ASP A 239 -15.67 8.47 -12.44
CA ASP A 239 -16.92 7.74 -12.22
C ASP A 239 -16.76 6.26 -12.59
N HIS A 240 -16.54 5.45 -11.58
CA HIS A 240 -16.46 3.99 -11.66
C HIS A 240 -16.82 3.39 -10.28
N GLY A 241 -17.17 2.10 -10.26
CA GLY A 241 -17.41 1.40 -9.00
C GLY A 241 -16.15 1.32 -8.13
N THR A 242 -16.36 1.31 -6.82
CA THR A 242 -15.32 1.20 -5.80
C THR A 242 -15.60 0.06 -4.83
N LEU A 243 -14.63 -0.31 -4.00
CA LEU A 243 -14.84 -1.35 -3.01
C LEU A 243 -15.92 -0.98 -1.99
N SER A 244 -16.10 0.32 -1.70
CA SER A 244 -17.16 0.80 -0.81
C SER A 244 -18.56 0.47 -1.34
N ASP A 245 -18.79 0.55 -2.65
CA ASP A 245 -20.09 0.18 -3.25
C ASP A 245 -20.40 -1.31 -3.05
N LEU A 246 -19.38 -2.17 -3.19
CA LEU A 246 -19.55 -3.60 -2.94
C LEU A 246 -19.85 -3.90 -1.47
N LEU A 247 -19.16 -3.20 -0.55
CA LEU A 247 -19.41 -3.32 0.89
C LEU A 247 -20.84 -2.89 1.25
N GLU A 248 -21.28 -1.75 0.78
CA GLU A 248 -22.62 -1.21 1.04
C GLU A 248 -23.72 -2.13 0.47
N SER A 249 -23.50 -2.72 -0.69
CA SER A 249 -24.43 -3.72 -1.28
C SER A 249 -24.69 -4.91 -0.36
N LYS A 250 -23.84 -5.16 0.62
CA LYS A 250 -23.91 -6.23 1.62
C LYS A 250 -24.13 -5.72 3.04
N LEU A 251 -24.44 -4.44 3.19
CA LEU A 251 -24.65 -3.77 4.48
C LEU A 251 -23.41 -3.86 5.40
N LEU A 252 -22.23 -3.95 4.81
CA LEU A 252 -20.97 -3.88 5.52
C LEU A 252 -20.57 -2.42 5.68
N THR A 253 -19.99 -2.11 6.83
CA THR A 253 -19.59 -0.75 7.17
C THR A 253 -18.15 -0.48 6.71
N TRP A 254 -17.90 0.76 6.29
CA TRP A 254 -16.55 1.19 5.94
C TRP A 254 -16.23 2.57 6.50
N ARG A 255 -14.95 2.89 6.60
CA ARG A 255 -14.47 4.23 6.92
C ARG A 255 -13.11 4.50 6.29
N TYR A 256 -12.94 5.73 5.82
CA TYR A 256 -11.69 6.25 5.30
C TYR A 256 -11.23 7.40 6.19
N TYR A 257 -10.03 7.31 6.75
CA TYR A 257 -9.41 8.36 7.56
C TYR A 257 -8.33 9.05 6.75
N ALA A 258 -8.39 10.38 6.64
CA ALA A 258 -7.48 11.18 5.84
C ALA A 258 -7.19 12.55 6.49
N ALA A 259 -6.17 13.24 6.00
CA ALA A 259 -5.77 14.53 6.52
C ALA A 259 -6.66 15.70 6.06
N GLY A 260 -7.40 15.56 4.96
CA GLY A 260 -8.27 16.60 4.40
C GLY A 260 -9.19 16.06 3.32
N GLN A 261 -10.30 16.75 3.07
CA GLN A 261 -11.23 16.35 2.02
C GLN A 261 -10.75 16.71 0.60
N ASN A 262 -9.70 17.50 0.46
CA ASN A 262 -9.13 17.96 -0.81
C ASN A 262 -7.67 17.51 -0.94
N SER A 263 -7.31 16.45 -0.24
CA SER A 263 -6.00 15.82 -0.29
C SER A 263 -5.92 14.82 -1.43
N ILE A 264 -4.77 14.77 -2.11
CA ILE A 264 -4.50 13.73 -3.13
C ILE A 264 -4.50 12.32 -2.52
N TRP A 265 -4.35 12.20 -1.20
CA TRP A 265 -4.41 10.96 -0.45
C TRP A 265 -5.83 10.55 -0.04
N THR A 266 -6.83 11.37 -0.33
CA THR A 266 -8.23 11.09 0.00
C THR A 266 -8.97 10.54 -1.22
N ALA A 267 -8.74 9.28 -1.56
CA ALA A 267 -9.30 8.68 -2.77
C ALA A 267 -10.81 8.88 -2.97
N PRO A 268 -11.68 8.82 -1.93
CA PRO A 268 -13.12 9.02 -2.09
C PRO A 268 -13.53 10.39 -2.66
N ASP A 269 -12.70 11.44 -2.51
CA ASP A 269 -13.03 12.77 -3.04
C ASP A 269 -12.96 12.86 -4.57
N ALA A 270 -12.23 11.96 -5.19
CA ALA A 270 -12.11 11.89 -6.65
C ALA A 270 -13.20 11.03 -7.32
N ILE A 271 -14.08 10.40 -6.54
CA ILE A 271 -15.16 9.56 -7.05
C ILE A 271 -16.48 10.34 -7.02
N SER A 272 -17.04 10.63 -8.19
CA SER A 272 -18.14 11.59 -8.35
C SER A 272 -19.40 11.25 -7.53
N HIS A 273 -19.83 9.99 -7.51
CA HIS A 273 -21.01 9.56 -6.79
C HIS A 273 -20.79 9.53 -5.26
N ILE A 274 -19.57 9.29 -4.80
CA ILE A 274 -19.23 9.33 -3.37
C ILE A 274 -19.08 10.78 -2.89
N CYS A 275 -18.25 11.57 -3.57
CA CYS A 275 -18.01 12.97 -3.21
C CYS A 275 -19.29 13.81 -3.28
N GLY A 276 -20.11 13.65 -4.33
CA GLY A 276 -21.32 14.48 -4.51
C GLY A 276 -20.99 15.96 -4.39
N ALA A 277 -20.04 16.46 -5.19
CA ALA A 277 -19.44 17.79 -5.04
C ALA A 277 -20.48 18.91 -5.00
N SER A 278 -20.40 19.77 -3.99
CA SER A 278 -21.21 20.98 -3.83
C SER A 278 -20.28 22.16 -3.52
N GLY A 279 -19.98 22.97 -4.53
CA GLY A 279 -18.96 24.02 -4.43
C GLY A 279 -17.57 23.42 -4.26
N GLN A 280 -16.92 23.76 -3.14
CA GLN A 280 -15.58 23.24 -2.80
C GLN A 280 -15.62 22.22 -1.65
N ALA A 281 -16.71 21.49 -1.52
CA ALA A 281 -16.85 20.45 -0.52
C ALA A 281 -17.51 19.20 -1.10
N CYS A 282 -17.07 18.03 -0.65
CA CYS A 282 -17.78 16.78 -0.87
C CYS A 282 -18.97 16.72 0.10
N ALA A 283 -20.20 16.67 -0.45
CA ALA A 283 -21.46 16.68 0.29
C ALA A 283 -22.29 15.41 0.08
N GLY A 284 -21.76 14.43 -0.65
CA GLY A 284 -22.39 13.12 -0.85
C GLY A 284 -22.60 12.40 0.49
N THR A 285 -23.70 11.65 0.58
CA THR A 285 -24.07 10.93 1.80
C THR A 285 -22.98 9.94 2.22
N ASP A 286 -22.40 9.22 1.26
CA ASP A 286 -21.38 8.22 1.51
C ASP A 286 -20.09 8.87 2.00
N PHE A 287 -19.72 10.02 1.42
CA PHE A 287 -18.56 10.79 1.86
C PHE A 287 -18.78 11.32 3.29
N THR A 288 -19.90 12.00 3.55
CA THR A 288 -20.14 12.64 4.85
C THR A 288 -20.29 11.65 6.00
N ASN A 289 -20.78 10.45 5.73
CA ASN A 289 -20.95 9.40 6.74
C ASN A 289 -19.70 8.57 6.98
N ASN A 290 -18.86 8.40 5.96
CA ASN A 290 -17.82 7.38 5.99
C ASN A 290 -16.38 7.93 5.84
N VAL A 291 -16.20 9.21 5.48
CA VAL A 291 -14.87 9.80 5.37
C VAL A 291 -14.62 10.73 6.56
N ASP A 292 -13.63 10.40 7.36
CA ASP A 292 -13.10 11.29 8.40
C ASP A 292 -11.86 12.00 7.84
N PHE A 293 -12.01 13.29 7.56
CA PHE A 293 -10.96 14.11 6.98
C PHE A 293 -10.43 15.18 7.94
N THR A 294 -10.62 14.96 9.24
CA THR A 294 -10.19 15.89 10.29
C THR A 294 -8.82 15.51 10.87
N ASN A 295 -8.68 14.27 11.29
CA ASN A 295 -7.41 13.73 11.81
C ASN A 295 -7.39 12.20 11.64
N PRO A 296 -6.47 11.65 10.84
CA PRO A 296 -6.36 10.19 10.70
C PRO A 296 -6.17 9.43 12.02
N SER A 297 -5.65 10.08 13.05
CA SER A 297 -5.49 9.47 14.38
C SER A 297 -6.81 9.29 15.15
N ASP A 298 -7.94 9.81 14.63
CA ASP A 298 -9.26 9.59 15.22
C ASP A 298 -9.68 8.11 15.18
N VAL A 299 -9.09 7.32 14.27
CA VAL A 299 -9.21 5.87 14.29
C VAL A 299 -8.86 5.24 15.64
N LEU A 300 -7.89 5.79 16.36
CA LEU A 300 -7.49 5.32 17.70
C LEU A 300 -8.64 5.48 18.72
N THR A 301 -9.41 6.56 18.60
CA THR A 301 -10.60 6.80 19.41
C THR A 301 -11.71 5.81 19.02
N ASP A 302 -11.93 5.59 17.75
CA ASP A 302 -12.94 4.65 17.26
C ASP A 302 -12.63 3.20 17.68
N ILE A 303 -11.35 2.80 17.67
CA ILE A 303 -10.94 1.49 18.17
C ILE A 303 -11.28 1.35 19.67
N THR A 304 -10.93 2.34 20.50
CA THR A 304 -11.15 2.28 21.95
C THR A 304 -12.62 2.42 22.34
N SER A 305 -13.43 3.10 21.51
CA SER A 305 -14.89 3.22 21.68
C SER A 305 -15.70 2.09 21.04
N CYS A 306 -15.03 1.06 20.51
CA CYS A 306 -15.65 -0.10 19.86
C CYS A 306 -16.44 0.24 18.57
N SER A 307 -15.95 1.21 17.80
CA SER A 307 -16.60 1.74 16.59
C SER A 307 -15.88 1.38 15.29
N LEU A 308 -14.81 0.53 15.34
CA LEU A 308 -14.08 0.10 14.16
C LEU A 308 -15.00 -0.54 13.13
N LYS A 309 -14.87 -0.14 11.87
CA LYS A 309 -15.74 -0.60 10.77
C LYS A 309 -15.27 -1.92 10.19
N SER A 310 -16.14 -2.56 9.38
CA SER A 310 -15.79 -3.82 8.70
C SER A 310 -14.53 -3.64 7.84
N VAL A 311 -14.46 -2.55 7.05
CA VAL A 311 -13.25 -2.18 6.32
C VAL A 311 -12.87 -0.75 6.66
N THR A 312 -11.60 -0.54 6.96
CA THR A 312 -11.05 0.75 7.35
C THR A 312 -9.78 1.05 6.57
N TRP A 313 -9.76 2.17 5.84
CA TRP A 313 -8.55 2.72 5.22
C TRP A 313 -8.04 3.88 6.06
N ILE A 314 -6.73 3.97 6.23
CA ILE A 314 -6.10 5.01 7.06
C ILE A 314 -4.89 5.52 6.29
N THR A 315 -4.94 6.81 5.92
CA THR A 315 -3.78 7.51 5.35
C THR A 315 -3.21 8.46 6.42
N PRO A 316 -1.90 8.69 6.51
CA PRO A 316 -1.32 9.54 7.53
C PRO A 316 -1.56 11.03 7.27
N THR A 317 -1.19 11.87 8.22
CA THR A 317 -0.84 13.27 7.94
C THR A 317 0.58 13.34 7.38
N GLY A 318 0.97 14.44 6.74
CA GLY A 318 2.35 14.63 6.30
C GLY A 318 3.36 14.40 7.43
N GLN A 319 3.07 14.90 8.65
CA GLN A 319 3.95 14.73 9.81
C GLN A 319 4.12 13.28 10.24
N ASN A 320 3.08 12.47 10.12
CA ASN A 320 3.03 11.06 10.53
C ASN A 320 3.28 10.08 9.37
N SER A 321 3.50 10.60 8.17
CA SER A 321 3.89 9.82 7.00
C SER A 321 5.38 9.52 6.99
N ASP A 322 5.82 8.70 6.04
CA ASP A 322 7.24 8.53 5.68
C ASP A 322 7.64 9.38 4.47
N HIS A 323 6.72 10.22 3.96
CA HIS A 323 6.97 11.10 2.82
C HIS A 323 8.19 12.00 3.07
N ALA A 324 9.10 12.03 2.13
CA ALA A 324 10.29 12.87 2.23
C ALA A 324 9.88 14.34 2.42
N THR A 325 10.67 15.10 3.20
CA THR A 325 10.47 16.51 3.53
C THR A 325 9.26 16.87 4.42
N SER A 326 8.21 16.08 4.43
CA SER A 326 6.99 16.37 5.20
C SER A 326 6.99 15.70 6.57
N ASN A 327 7.64 14.54 6.69
CA ASN A 327 7.60 13.72 7.90
C ASN A 327 8.49 14.24 9.02
N THR A 328 8.13 13.85 10.25
CA THR A 328 8.95 14.12 11.45
C THR A 328 9.82 12.95 11.87
N GLY A 329 9.75 11.80 11.17
CA GLY A 329 10.32 10.51 11.57
C GLY A 329 9.41 9.70 12.50
N GLY A 330 8.19 10.17 12.76
CA GLY A 330 7.22 9.55 13.66
C GLY A 330 6.38 8.43 13.03
N GLY A 331 6.44 8.23 11.71
CA GLY A 331 5.63 7.24 10.99
C GLY A 331 5.65 5.83 11.58
N PRO A 332 6.82 5.25 11.93
CA PRO A 332 6.88 3.94 12.55
C PRO A 332 6.12 3.86 13.89
N ALA A 333 6.21 4.91 14.71
CA ALA A 333 5.49 4.96 15.99
C ALA A 333 3.97 5.16 15.79
N TRP A 334 3.57 5.93 14.79
CA TRP A 334 2.17 6.14 14.45
C TRP A 334 1.50 4.84 13.99
N VAL A 335 2.11 4.11 13.05
CA VAL A 335 1.61 2.79 12.61
C VAL A 335 1.55 1.82 13.78
N ALA A 336 2.62 1.74 14.61
CA ALA A 336 2.63 0.89 15.79
C ALA A 336 1.51 1.24 16.76
N SER A 337 1.16 2.53 16.92
CA SER A 337 0.08 2.96 17.81
C SER A 337 -1.29 2.40 17.40
N ILE A 338 -1.57 2.35 16.08
CA ILE A 338 -2.81 1.79 15.53
C ILE A 338 -2.83 0.27 15.71
N VAL A 339 -1.75 -0.41 15.35
CA VAL A 339 -1.64 -1.87 15.53
C VAL A 339 -1.78 -2.24 17.00
N ASN A 340 -1.12 -1.50 17.90
CA ASN A 340 -1.21 -1.70 19.35
C ASN A 340 -2.63 -1.44 19.90
N ALA A 341 -3.33 -0.43 19.36
CA ALA A 341 -4.71 -0.16 19.77
C ALA A 341 -5.64 -1.32 19.40
N ILE A 342 -5.50 -1.89 18.20
CA ILE A 342 -6.26 -3.07 17.76
C ILE A 342 -5.88 -4.29 18.63
N GLY A 343 -4.57 -4.54 18.79
CA GLY A 343 -4.07 -5.69 19.55
C GLY A 343 -4.44 -5.68 21.02
N ASN A 344 -4.53 -4.50 21.64
CA ASN A 344 -4.89 -4.31 23.04
C ASN A 344 -6.34 -3.83 23.24
N SER A 345 -7.20 -3.91 22.23
CA SER A 345 -8.55 -3.34 22.25
C SER A 345 -9.41 -3.85 23.41
N TRP A 346 -9.28 -5.13 23.79
CA TRP A 346 -9.97 -5.70 24.94
C TRP A 346 -9.71 -4.93 26.23
N THR A 347 -8.45 -4.78 26.59
CA THR A 347 -8.07 -4.08 27.82
C THR A 347 -8.32 -2.57 27.75
N GLN A 348 -8.08 -1.95 26.62
CA GLN A 348 -8.24 -0.50 26.43
C GLN A 348 -9.70 -0.07 26.40
N SER A 349 -10.61 -0.92 25.93
CA SER A 349 -12.06 -0.64 25.93
C SER A 349 -12.76 -0.97 27.24
N GLY A 350 -12.04 -1.48 28.24
CA GLY A 350 -12.66 -1.98 29.47
C GLY A 350 -13.47 -3.26 29.23
N ASN A 351 -12.95 -4.18 28.43
CA ASN A 351 -13.52 -5.47 28.07
C ASN A 351 -14.83 -5.39 27.26
N LYS A 352 -14.98 -4.36 26.44
CA LYS A 352 -16.19 -4.17 25.63
C LYS A 352 -16.03 -4.68 24.18
N CYS A 353 -14.84 -4.55 23.59
CA CYS A 353 -14.54 -5.05 22.26
C CYS A 353 -13.16 -5.70 22.20
N ASP A 354 -13.04 -6.72 21.39
CA ASP A 354 -11.82 -7.47 21.18
C ASP A 354 -11.56 -7.61 19.67
N TYR A 355 -10.87 -6.63 19.10
CA TYR A 355 -10.51 -6.64 17.68
C TYR A 355 -9.35 -7.56 17.35
N TRP A 356 -8.64 -8.06 18.38
CA TRP A 356 -7.59 -9.06 18.19
C TRP A 356 -8.15 -10.50 18.19
N GLY A 357 -9.26 -10.73 18.87
CA GLY A 357 -9.95 -12.02 18.92
C GLY A 357 -9.46 -12.98 20.01
N ALA A 358 -8.47 -12.59 20.80
CA ALA A 358 -7.92 -13.49 21.84
C ALA A 358 -8.91 -13.83 22.95
N ASN A 359 -9.85 -12.92 23.28
CA ASN A 359 -10.88 -13.09 24.29
C ASN A 359 -12.27 -13.32 23.69
N SER A 360 -12.47 -12.96 22.42
CA SER A 360 -13.75 -13.07 21.73
C SER A 360 -13.51 -13.62 20.30
N PRO A 361 -13.26 -14.92 20.15
CA PRO A 361 -13.04 -15.54 18.85
C PRO A 361 -14.16 -15.21 17.86
N GLY A 362 -13.80 -14.93 16.61
CA GLY A 362 -14.70 -14.46 15.55
C GLY A 362 -14.77 -12.94 15.41
N ASN A 363 -13.95 -12.19 16.16
CA ASN A 363 -13.82 -10.75 16.05
C ASN A 363 -12.45 -10.30 15.50
N GLU A 364 -11.66 -11.22 15.00
CA GLU A 364 -10.29 -10.99 14.55
C GLU A 364 -10.21 -9.97 13.42
N THR A 365 -9.15 -9.16 13.46
CA THR A 365 -8.80 -8.17 12.44
C THR A 365 -7.61 -8.65 11.62
N ALA A 366 -7.70 -8.48 10.30
CA ALA A 366 -6.53 -8.47 9.42
C ALA A 366 -6.07 -7.02 9.23
N ILE A 367 -4.80 -6.75 9.44
CA ILE A 367 -4.18 -5.43 9.25
C ILE A 367 -3.14 -5.56 8.16
N PHE A 368 -3.22 -4.71 7.13
CA PHE A 368 -2.22 -4.56 6.10
C PHE A 368 -1.58 -3.18 6.24
N VAL A 369 -0.26 -3.13 6.32
CA VAL A 369 0.52 -1.89 6.30
C VAL A 369 1.29 -1.89 5.00
N THR A 370 1.04 -0.91 4.14
CA THR A 370 1.70 -0.78 2.84
C THR A 370 2.01 0.69 2.55
N TRP A 371 2.83 0.94 1.54
CA TRP A 371 3.17 2.28 1.05
C TRP A 371 2.49 2.49 -0.30
N ASP A 372 2.14 3.72 -0.58
CA ASP A 372 1.41 4.09 -1.80
C ASP A 372 2.28 4.00 -3.05
N ASP A 373 3.48 4.60 -3.02
CA ASP A 373 4.43 4.54 -4.10
C ASP A 373 5.91 4.49 -3.61
N TRP A 374 6.85 4.43 -4.56
CA TRP A 374 8.29 4.25 -4.28
C TRP A 374 9.02 5.53 -3.86
N GLY A 375 8.43 6.73 -4.04
CA GLY A 375 9.02 8.01 -3.66
C GLY A 375 10.31 8.40 -4.40
N GLY A 376 10.54 7.91 -5.60
CA GLY A 376 11.79 8.13 -6.33
C GLY A 376 13.01 7.37 -5.79
N TRP A 377 12.86 6.60 -4.71
CA TRP A 377 13.95 5.81 -4.12
C TRP A 377 14.29 4.58 -4.95
N TYR A 378 15.56 4.19 -4.90
CA TYR A 378 16.00 2.97 -5.57
C TYR A 378 15.31 1.72 -5.04
N ASP A 379 15.02 0.80 -5.94
CA ASP A 379 14.71 -0.61 -5.68
C ASP A 379 15.36 -1.47 -6.77
N HIS A 380 15.80 -2.67 -6.41
CA HIS A 380 16.50 -3.55 -7.35
C HIS A 380 15.59 -4.45 -8.15
N GLU A 381 14.39 -4.75 -7.63
CA GLU A 381 13.49 -5.74 -8.24
C GLU A 381 12.68 -5.11 -9.37
N PRO A 382 12.80 -5.59 -10.60
CA PRO A 382 12.05 -5.04 -11.72
C PRO A 382 10.56 -5.41 -11.62
N PRO A 383 9.66 -4.44 -11.88
CA PRO A 383 8.24 -4.74 -11.98
C PRO A 383 7.91 -5.59 -13.20
N ALA A 384 6.87 -6.42 -13.07
CA ALA A 384 6.37 -7.21 -14.18
C ALA A 384 5.43 -6.39 -15.08
N ILE A 385 5.39 -6.74 -16.37
CA ILE A 385 4.45 -6.16 -17.33
C ILE A 385 3.08 -6.79 -17.11
N LEU A 386 2.07 -5.97 -16.82
CA LEU A 386 0.69 -6.42 -16.69
C LEU A 386 0.10 -6.78 -18.06
N ALA A 387 -0.60 -7.91 -18.11
CA ALA A 387 -1.42 -8.27 -19.27
C ALA A 387 -2.78 -7.55 -19.21
N TYR A 388 -2.80 -6.24 -19.40
CA TYR A 388 -4.07 -5.56 -19.67
C TYR A 388 -4.61 -5.97 -21.04
N PRO A 389 -5.93 -5.89 -21.29
CA PRO A 389 -6.53 -6.32 -22.56
C PRO A 389 -5.91 -5.67 -23.79
N GLN A 390 -5.32 -4.49 -23.64
CA GLN A 390 -4.66 -3.73 -24.70
C GLN A 390 -3.13 -3.83 -24.64
N GLY A 391 -2.57 -4.57 -23.68
CA GLY A 391 -1.12 -4.79 -23.54
C GLY A 391 -0.35 -3.58 -23.00
N GLY A 392 0.88 -3.79 -22.59
CA GLY A 392 1.87 -2.72 -22.41
C GLY A 392 1.87 -1.94 -21.09
N TYR A 393 0.85 -2.00 -20.25
CA TYR A 393 0.89 -1.41 -18.92
C TYR A 393 1.74 -2.28 -17.99
N GLN A 394 2.50 -1.65 -17.10
CA GLN A 394 3.43 -2.32 -16.21
C GLN A 394 3.16 -1.90 -14.78
N TYR A 395 3.43 -2.77 -13.80
CA TYR A 395 3.41 -2.37 -12.40
C TYR A 395 4.40 -1.24 -12.12
N GLY A 396 4.14 -0.44 -11.11
CA GLY A 396 5.13 0.42 -10.50
C GLY A 396 6.20 -0.37 -9.77
N PHE A 397 7.10 0.33 -9.06
CA PHE A 397 8.15 -0.34 -8.31
C PHE A 397 7.61 -0.99 -7.04
N ARG A 398 8.47 -1.74 -6.35
CA ARG A 398 8.05 -2.36 -5.10
C ARG A 398 7.82 -1.32 -4.02
N VAL A 399 6.80 -1.61 -3.24
CA VAL A 399 6.50 -0.97 -1.96
C VAL A 399 6.48 -2.03 -0.86
N PRO A 400 6.76 -1.70 0.41
CA PRO A 400 6.68 -2.68 1.47
C PRO A 400 5.23 -3.13 1.71
N LEU A 401 5.04 -4.38 2.16
CA LEU A 401 3.77 -4.87 2.69
C LEU A 401 4.03 -5.73 3.93
N ILE A 402 3.35 -5.39 5.02
CA ILE A 402 3.34 -6.15 6.27
C ILE A 402 1.90 -6.56 6.56
N ALA A 403 1.67 -7.85 6.86
CA ALA A 403 0.36 -8.35 7.25
C ALA A 403 0.35 -8.81 8.71
N VAL A 404 -0.56 -8.27 9.50
CA VAL A 404 -0.63 -8.46 10.96
C VAL A 404 -1.99 -8.97 11.37
N SER A 405 -2.04 -10.07 12.12
CA SER A 405 -3.26 -10.63 12.71
C SER A 405 -2.92 -11.64 13.78
N ALA A 406 -3.89 -11.99 14.60
CA ALA A 406 -3.81 -13.12 15.52
C ALA A 406 -3.57 -14.46 14.78
N TYR A 407 -3.91 -14.54 13.50
CA TYR A 407 -3.67 -15.71 12.65
C TYR A 407 -2.36 -15.65 11.84
N THR A 408 -1.59 -14.59 11.93
CA THR A 408 -0.28 -14.53 11.26
C THR A 408 0.76 -15.29 12.08
N PRO A 409 1.39 -16.36 11.55
CA PRO A 409 2.49 -17.03 12.24
C PRO A 409 3.68 -16.09 12.44
N VAL A 410 4.58 -16.44 13.35
CA VAL A 410 5.80 -15.65 13.57
C VAL A 410 6.73 -15.77 12.36
N GLN A 411 7.25 -14.65 11.89
CA GLN A 411 8.27 -14.56 10.87
C GLN A 411 7.86 -15.29 9.56
N VAL A 412 6.70 -14.90 9.04
CA VAL A 412 6.30 -15.30 7.68
C VAL A 412 7.00 -14.37 6.68
N VAL A 413 7.75 -14.94 5.76
CA VAL A 413 8.25 -14.23 4.58
C VAL A 413 7.56 -14.84 3.36
N ASN A 414 6.72 -14.05 2.70
CA ASN A 414 5.96 -14.48 1.54
C ASN A 414 6.72 -14.11 0.27
N ASN A 415 6.97 -15.11 -0.58
CA ASN A 415 7.64 -14.96 -1.87
C ASN A 415 6.66 -14.94 -3.06
N GLY A 416 5.36 -14.87 -2.82
CA GLY A 416 4.37 -14.57 -3.84
C GLY A 416 4.47 -13.11 -4.28
N ARG A 417 4.04 -12.85 -5.51
CA ARG A 417 3.95 -11.50 -6.05
C ARG A 417 2.57 -10.95 -5.79
N HIS A 418 2.51 -9.72 -5.31
CA HIS A 418 1.30 -9.03 -4.86
C HIS A 418 1.28 -7.60 -5.41
N ASP A 419 0.09 -7.04 -5.47
CA ASP A 419 -0.15 -5.63 -5.78
C ASP A 419 -1.32 -5.09 -4.94
N PHE A 420 -1.73 -3.83 -5.15
CA PHE A 420 -2.88 -3.28 -4.43
C PHE A 420 -4.18 -4.04 -4.72
N GLY A 421 -4.33 -4.57 -5.93
CA GLY A 421 -5.46 -5.43 -6.29
C GLY A 421 -5.55 -6.69 -5.41
N SER A 422 -4.43 -7.21 -4.93
CA SER A 422 -4.40 -8.34 -4.00
C SER A 422 -5.07 -8.03 -2.66
N ILE A 423 -4.92 -6.79 -2.16
CA ILE A 423 -5.55 -6.33 -0.91
C ILE A 423 -7.07 -6.25 -1.11
N LEU A 424 -7.53 -5.68 -2.23
CA LEU A 424 -8.96 -5.59 -2.54
C LEU A 424 -9.56 -6.99 -2.69
N ARG A 425 -8.90 -7.87 -3.45
CA ARG A 425 -9.31 -9.27 -3.63
C ARG A 425 -9.41 -10.02 -2.30
N PHE A 426 -8.49 -9.76 -1.37
CA PHE A 426 -8.59 -10.31 -0.01
C PHE A 426 -9.89 -9.87 0.66
N ILE A 427 -10.22 -8.58 0.63
CA ILE A 427 -11.43 -8.02 1.25
C ILE A 427 -12.68 -8.60 0.59
N GLU A 428 -12.72 -8.64 -0.74
CA GLU A 428 -13.83 -9.21 -1.52
C GLU A 428 -14.11 -10.66 -1.16
N GLN A 429 -13.08 -11.47 -1.05
CA GLN A 429 -13.19 -12.89 -0.71
C GLN A 429 -13.56 -13.09 0.76
N ASN A 430 -12.95 -12.30 1.68
CA ASN A 430 -13.28 -12.38 3.10
C ASN A 430 -14.76 -12.15 3.36
N TYR A 431 -15.36 -11.18 2.68
CA TYR A 431 -16.76 -10.82 2.89
C TYR A 431 -17.72 -11.43 1.83
N LYS A 432 -17.21 -12.14 0.81
CA LYS A 432 -17.99 -12.72 -0.29
C LYS A 432 -18.87 -11.69 -1.01
N ILE A 433 -18.29 -10.54 -1.33
CA ILE A 433 -19.04 -9.40 -1.88
C ILE A 433 -18.97 -9.26 -3.41
N GLY A 434 -18.35 -10.22 -4.10
CA GLY A 434 -18.09 -10.13 -5.53
C GLY A 434 -16.75 -9.48 -5.80
N ASN A 435 -16.56 -8.88 -6.99
CA ASN A 435 -15.36 -8.18 -7.39
C ASN A 435 -15.72 -6.95 -8.24
N LEU A 436 -14.77 -6.01 -8.37
CA LEU A 436 -14.90 -4.80 -9.19
C LEU A 436 -14.66 -5.09 -10.67
N GLY A 437 -13.81 -6.07 -10.98
CA GLY A 437 -13.43 -6.42 -12.34
C GLY A 437 -12.29 -5.56 -12.88
N PHE A 438 -11.51 -4.94 -12.02
CA PHE A 438 -10.34 -4.09 -12.30
C PHE A 438 -9.04 -4.79 -11.86
N ALA A 439 -8.11 -4.11 -11.23
CA ALA A 439 -6.87 -4.71 -10.72
C ALA A 439 -7.10 -5.84 -9.70
N ASP A 440 -8.23 -5.82 -9.00
CA ASP A 440 -8.70 -6.90 -8.12
C ASP A 440 -8.84 -8.25 -8.83
N THR A 441 -9.07 -8.26 -10.16
CA THR A 441 -9.20 -9.48 -10.97
C THR A 441 -8.06 -9.72 -11.93
N ARG A 442 -7.08 -8.81 -11.98
CA ARG A 442 -5.91 -8.86 -12.87
C ARG A 442 -4.64 -9.09 -12.08
N CYS A 443 -3.68 -9.76 -12.71
CA CYS A 443 -2.35 -9.93 -12.17
C CYS A 443 -1.36 -10.22 -13.29
N ASP A 444 -0.09 -10.28 -12.96
CA ASP A 444 0.95 -10.73 -13.87
C ASP A 444 0.61 -12.13 -14.43
N PRO A 445 0.61 -12.31 -15.75
CA PRO A 445 0.29 -13.60 -16.38
C PRO A 445 1.27 -14.72 -16.01
N SER A 446 2.45 -14.40 -15.47
CA SER A 446 3.38 -15.38 -14.93
C SER A 446 2.97 -15.88 -13.54
N TRP A 447 2.01 -15.25 -12.88
CA TRP A 447 1.46 -15.71 -11.61
C TRP A 447 0.37 -16.76 -11.84
N THR A 448 0.35 -17.75 -11.01
CA THR A 448 -0.63 -18.84 -11.11
C THR A 448 -1.68 -18.72 -10.02
N PRO A 449 -2.91 -18.93 -10.40
CA PRO A 449 -3.79 -18.03 -11.16
C PRO A 449 -4.06 -16.76 -10.35
N CYS A 450 -4.40 -15.64 -10.97
CA CYS A 450 -4.69 -14.38 -10.28
C CYS A 450 -5.69 -14.51 -9.13
N SER A 451 -6.66 -15.41 -9.25
CA SER A 451 -7.66 -15.65 -8.21
C SER A 451 -7.08 -16.23 -6.91
N SER A 452 -5.86 -16.76 -6.91
CA SER A 452 -5.15 -17.27 -5.73
C SER A 452 -4.18 -16.25 -5.11
N ASP A 453 -3.91 -15.13 -5.77
CA ASP A 453 -3.18 -14.01 -5.20
C ASP A 453 -4.11 -13.13 -4.36
N ASN A 454 -4.46 -13.60 -3.19
CA ASN A 454 -5.44 -13.02 -2.29
C ASN A 454 -4.90 -12.82 -0.87
N LEU A 455 -3.60 -12.75 -0.73
CA LEU A 455 -2.88 -12.58 0.55
C LEU A 455 -3.17 -13.66 1.60
N SER A 456 -3.89 -14.73 1.26
CA SER A 456 -4.22 -15.80 2.22
C SER A 456 -2.98 -16.52 2.75
N GLY A 457 -1.88 -16.53 1.99
CA GLY A 457 -0.61 -17.13 2.39
C GLY A 457 0.10 -16.44 3.58
N PHE A 458 -0.40 -15.28 4.02
CA PHE A 458 0.10 -14.61 5.22
C PHE A 458 -0.49 -15.16 6.52
N PHE A 459 -1.55 -15.96 6.46
CA PHE A 459 -2.32 -16.39 7.62
C PHE A 459 -2.41 -17.91 7.73
N ASN A 460 -2.41 -18.40 8.95
CA ASN A 460 -2.72 -19.78 9.29
C ASN A 460 -4.06 -19.87 10.01
N TYR A 461 -5.13 -20.10 9.27
CA TYR A 461 -6.50 -20.14 9.80
C TYR A 461 -6.78 -21.32 10.73
N THR A 462 -5.87 -22.28 10.83
CA THR A 462 -6.01 -23.45 11.70
C THR A 462 -5.29 -23.30 13.04
N GLN A 463 -4.49 -22.23 13.19
CA GLN A 463 -3.84 -21.96 14.47
C GLN A 463 -4.80 -21.33 15.47
N THR A 464 -4.52 -21.52 16.76
CA THR A 464 -5.15 -20.72 17.82
C THR A 464 -4.70 -19.25 17.65
N PRO A 465 -5.63 -18.29 17.76
CA PRO A 465 -5.29 -16.87 17.76
C PRO A 465 -4.13 -16.57 18.73
N ARG A 466 -3.10 -15.90 18.23
CA ARG A 466 -1.94 -15.54 19.04
C ARG A 466 -2.30 -14.46 20.06
N THR A 467 -1.71 -14.53 21.24
CA THR A 467 -1.68 -13.39 22.15
C THR A 467 -0.93 -12.22 21.49
N PHE A 468 -1.47 -11.03 21.63
CA PHE A 468 -0.83 -9.83 21.11
C PHE A 468 0.37 -9.43 21.98
N ASN A 469 1.49 -9.17 21.32
CA ASN A 469 2.67 -8.57 21.94
C ASN A 469 2.76 -7.11 21.48
N THR A 470 2.69 -6.19 22.43
CA THR A 470 2.76 -4.76 22.14
C THR A 470 4.07 -4.40 21.45
N ILE A 471 3.97 -3.75 20.30
CA ILE A 471 5.11 -3.22 19.55
C ILE A 471 5.65 -2.00 20.30
N GLN A 472 6.92 -2.02 20.65
CA GLN A 472 7.56 -0.91 21.36
C GLN A 472 7.75 0.29 20.40
N ALA A 473 7.30 1.46 20.83
CA ALA A 473 7.43 2.70 20.09
C ALA A 473 7.63 3.87 21.02
N ILE A 474 8.27 4.93 20.54
CA ILE A 474 8.56 6.16 21.34
C ILE A 474 7.28 6.90 21.74
N HIS A 475 6.23 6.78 20.92
CA HIS A 475 4.93 7.38 21.16
C HIS A 475 3.84 6.32 21.04
N GLY A 476 2.87 6.35 21.95
CA GLY A 476 1.69 5.49 21.90
C GLY A 476 0.44 6.26 21.49
N ALA A 477 -0.70 5.57 21.42
CA ALA A 477 -1.99 6.11 20.96
C ALA A 477 -2.36 7.46 21.59
N LYS A 478 -2.14 7.63 22.92
CA LYS A 478 -2.46 8.88 23.64
C LYS A 478 -1.70 10.10 23.08
N TYR A 479 -0.48 9.92 22.60
CA TYR A 479 0.29 11.01 21.99
C TYR A 479 -0.42 11.50 20.73
N PHE A 480 -0.77 10.61 19.81
CA PHE A 480 -1.39 10.93 18.53
C PHE A 480 -2.84 11.44 18.67
N ILE A 481 -3.62 10.91 19.61
CA ILE A 481 -4.97 11.43 19.93
C ILE A 481 -4.91 12.89 20.43
N ASN A 482 -3.89 13.23 21.21
CA ASN A 482 -3.73 14.56 21.80
C ASN A 482 -2.94 15.52 20.91
N ASP A 483 -2.39 15.08 19.81
CA ASP A 483 -1.72 15.95 18.84
C ASP A 483 -2.76 16.89 18.21
N LYS A 484 -2.54 18.19 18.41
CA LYS A 484 -3.38 19.26 17.86
C LYS A 484 -2.66 20.02 16.74
N THR A 485 -1.55 19.52 16.28
CA THR A 485 -0.87 20.06 15.11
C THR A 485 -1.83 19.94 13.92
N PRO A 486 -2.11 21.02 13.19
CA PRO A 486 -2.94 20.93 12.00
C PRO A 486 -2.37 19.89 11.05
N PRO A 487 -3.22 18.97 10.53
CA PRO A 487 -2.79 18.01 9.55
C PRO A 487 -2.19 18.72 8.33
N THR A 488 -1.07 18.24 7.85
CA THR A 488 -0.52 18.66 6.57
C THR A 488 -0.67 17.53 5.57
N ASP A 489 -1.04 17.91 4.38
CA ASP A 489 -1.00 17.09 3.20
C ASP A 489 0.20 17.60 2.38
N PRO A 490 1.22 16.80 2.15
CA PRO A 490 2.25 17.17 1.19
C PRO A 490 1.61 17.07 -0.19
N ASP A 491 1.16 18.19 -0.65
CA ASP A 491 0.64 18.41 -1.99
C ASP A 491 1.83 18.55 -2.94
N ASP A 492 2.47 17.45 -3.21
CA ASP A 492 3.79 17.46 -3.76
C ASP A 492 3.87 16.95 -5.17
N ASP A 493 4.66 17.63 -5.91
CA ASP A 493 5.27 17.47 -7.23
C ASP A 493 4.55 18.16 -8.37
#